data_70c028aec2f317a243aa4f168a6736b2
#
_entry.id   70c028aec2f317a243aa4f168a6736b2
#
_cell.length_a   1.000
_cell.length_b   1.000
_cell.length_c   1.000
_cell.angle_alpha   90.00
_cell.angle_beta   90.00
_cell.angle_gamma   90.00
#
_symmetry.space_group_name_H-M   'P 1'
#
loop_
_entity.id
_entity.type
_entity.pdbx_description
1 polymer ?
#
loop_
_entity_poly.entity_id
_entity_poly.type
_entity_poly.pdbx_seq_one_letter_code
_entity_poly.pdbx_strand_id
1 'polypeptide(L)'
;YPAQLSGGQQQRVALARALVGNPKVLLLDEPLSNLDAKLREELRFEIKSLVRRMGITSVYVTHDQAEAMVISDRIAVMESGNVVQIGNAQEIYQKPANRFVADFIGTMNFMSGKVVEVLPDSNAVYVRTEFSEKMLCTMPDHTVVKAGEKVYASIRPEDVEIYTESPPSKENLFKGMIVHKAYLGNFLYFFVNVNDTMIRAQVPHHVPQEEGQELYLYLNPQKCVVLL
;
A
#
# COMPACT_ATOMS: atom_id res chain seq x y z
N TYR A 1 -15.43 -38.30 6.57
CA TYR A 1 -14.37 -38.27 5.54
C TYR A 1 -14.02 -36.82 5.21
N PRO A 2 -12.77 -36.49 4.75
CA PRO A 2 -12.37 -35.12 4.44
C PRO A 2 -13.32 -34.41 3.47
N ALA A 3 -13.88 -35.10 2.49
CA ALA A 3 -14.84 -34.57 1.52
C ALA A 3 -16.19 -34.11 2.15
N GLN A 4 -16.47 -34.45 3.39
CA GLN A 4 -17.67 -34.03 4.10
C GLN A 4 -17.46 -32.76 4.94
N LEU A 5 -16.23 -32.29 5.02
CA LEU A 5 -15.88 -31.09 5.75
C LEU A 5 -15.92 -29.85 4.82
N SER A 6 -16.33 -28.71 5.38
CA SER A 6 -16.17 -27.42 4.69
C SER A 6 -14.70 -27.08 4.51
N GLY A 7 -14.37 -26.18 3.56
CA GLY A 7 -12.99 -25.76 3.32
C GLY A 7 -12.27 -25.26 4.58
N GLY A 8 -12.96 -24.45 5.40
CA GLY A 8 -12.41 -23.98 6.68
C GLY A 8 -12.21 -25.09 7.71
N GLN A 9 -13.09 -26.10 7.74
CA GLN A 9 -12.91 -27.27 8.61
C GLN A 9 -11.72 -28.11 8.14
N GLN A 10 -11.56 -28.31 6.84
CA GLN A 10 -10.39 -29.01 6.28
C GLN A 10 -9.09 -28.29 6.65
N GLN A 11 -9.10 -26.95 6.58
CA GLN A 11 -7.93 -26.13 6.92
C GLN A 11 -7.57 -26.23 8.42
N ARG A 12 -8.57 -26.15 9.30
CA ARG A 12 -8.34 -26.36 10.75
C ARG A 12 -7.80 -27.76 11.06
N VAL A 13 -8.29 -28.78 10.40
CA VAL A 13 -7.77 -30.16 10.55
C VAL A 13 -6.33 -30.26 10.06
N ALA A 14 -6.01 -29.65 8.91
CA ALA A 14 -4.63 -29.62 8.38
C ALA A 14 -3.67 -28.89 9.34
N LEU A 15 -4.09 -27.76 9.88
CA LEU A 15 -3.34 -26.99 10.86
C LEU A 15 -3.14 -27.78 12.18
N ALA A 16 -4.20 -28.40 12.71
CA ALA A 16 -4.13 -29.24 13.91
C ALA A 16 -3.16 -30.42 13.70
N ARG A 17 -3.21 -31.06 12.55
CA ARG A 17 -2.27 -32.14 12.18
C ARG A 17 -0.81 -31.68 12.14
N ALA A 18 -0.55 -30.49 11.61
CA ALA A 18 0.79 -29.91 11.56
C ALA A 18 1.32 -29.58 12.97
N LEU A 19 0.43 -29.19 13.89
CA LEU A 19 0.80 -28.74 15.23
C LEU A 19 0.89 -29.86 16.28
N VAL A 20 0.18 -31.00 16.09
CA VAL A 20 0.16 -32.09 17.07
C VAL A 20 1.54 -32.69 17.36
N GLY A 21 2.46 -32.60 16.40
CA GLY A 21 3.86 -33.04 16.55
C GLY A 21 4.76 -32.07 17.32
N ASN A 22 4.21 -30.96 17.82
CA ASN A 22 4.94 -29.90 18.52
C ASN A 22 6.20 -29.42 17.75
N PRO A 23 6.02 -28.93 16.50
CA PRO A 23 7.15 -28.57 15.61
C PRO A 23 7.89 -27.34 16.14
N LYS A 24 9.20 -27.26 15.90
CA LYS A 24 9.97 -26.04 16.17
C LYS A 24 9.73 -24.94 15.14
N VAL A 25 9.38 -25.31 13.90
CA VAL A 25 9.06 -24.40 12.80
C VAL A 25 7.83 -24.91 12.09
N LEU A 26 6.88 -24.04 11.82
CA LEU A 26 5.66 -24.30 11.04
C LEU A 26 5.78 -23.64 9.67
N LEU A 27 5.64 -24.43 8.61
CA LEU A 27 5.63 -23.94 7.24
C LEU A 27 4.21 -23.95 6.71
N LEU A 28 3.70 -22.81 6.25
CA LEU A 28 2.38 -22.60 5.71
C LEU A 28 2.50 -22.05 4.29
N ASP A 29 2.14 -22.86 3.31
CA ASP A 29 2.19 -22.50 1.90
C ASP A 29 0.77 -22.24 1.39
N GLU A 30 0.43 -20.98 1.15
CA GLU A 30 -0.87 -20.47 0.74
C GLU A 30 -2.08 -21.08 1.48
N PRO A 31 -2.06 -21.12 2.83
CA PRO A 31 -3.02 -21.93 3.59
C PRO A 31 -4.47 -21.47 3.46
N LEU A 32 -4.75 -20.25 3.02
CA LEU A 32 -6.09 -19.68 2.91
C LEU A 32 -6.57 -19.43 1.47
N SER A 33 -5.78 -19.82 0.46
CA SER A 33 -6.05 -19.51 -0.96
C SER A 33 -7.40 -20.03 -1.48
N ASN A 34 -7.86 -21.17 -1.00
CA ASN A 34 -9.08 -21.85 -1.47
C ASN A 34 -10.35 -21.49 -0.68
N LEU A 35 -10.32 -20.43 0.14
CA LEU A 35 -11.44 -20.04 1.00
C LEU A 35 -12.12 -18.77 0.47
N ASP A 36 -13.42 -18.64 0.80
CA ASP A 36 -14.15 -17.40 0.55
C ASP A 36 -13.61 -16.24 1.43
N ALA A 37 -13.89 -15.01 1.04
CA ALA A 37 -13.31 -13.81 1.65
C ALA A 37 -13.63 -13.69 3.15
N LYS A 38 -14.86 -14.00 3.57
CA LYS A 38 -15.30 -13.89 4.97
C LYS A 38 -14.57 -14.90 5.85
N LEU A 39 -14.54 -16.15 5.42
CA LEU A 39 -13.88 -17.23 6.16
C LEU A 39 -12.36 -17.03 6.20
N ARG A 40 -11.77 -16.49 5.11
CA ARG A 40 -10.36 -16.12 5.05
C ARG A 40 -10.01 -15.05 6.08
N GLU A 41 -10.85 -14.03 6.24
CA GLU A 41 -10.65 -12.98 7.23
C GLU A 41 -10.69 -13.56 8.67
N GLU A 42 -11.67 -14.39 8.98
CA GLU A 42 -11.78 -15.03 10.30
C GLU A 42 -10.56 -15.91 10.62
N LEU A 43 -10.17 -16.78 9.69
CA LEU A 43 -9.06 -17.72 9.88
C LEU A 43 -7.68 -17.01 9.94
N ARG A 44 -7.52 -15.88 9.30
CA ARG A 44 -6.30 -15.05 9.39
C ARG A 44 -5.98 -14.67 10.84
N PHE A 45 -6.96 -14.17 11.57
CA PHE A 45 -6.80 -13.83 12.99
C PHE A 45 -6.64 -15.06 13.88
N GLU A 46 -7.34 -16.15 13.56
CA GLU A 46 -7.24 -17.42 14.29
C GLU A 46 -5.82 -18.01 14.19
N ILE A 47 -5.25 -18.07 12.99
CA ILE A 47 -3.88 -18.55 12.75
C ILE A 47 -2.87 -17.68 13.50
N LYS A 48 -2.95 -16.35 13.38
CA LYS A 48 -2.05 -15.43 14.11
C LYS A 48 -2.09 -15.69 15.62
N SER A 49 -3.30 -15.78 16.19
CA SER A 49 -3.50 -16.02 17.61
C SER A 49 -2.93 -17.37 18.05
N LEU A 50 -3.13 -18.41 17.24
CA LEU A 50 -2.67 -19.76 17.53
C LEU A 50 -1.13 -19.84 17.52
N VAL A 51 -0.49 -19.36 16.48
CA VAL A 51 0.99 -19.32 16.34
C VAL A 51 1.62 -18.57 17.51
N ARG A 52 1.04 -17.41 17.87
CA ARG A 52 1.49 -16.59 19.01
C ARG A 52 1.36 -17.31 20.35
N ARG A 53 0.21 -17.96 20.63
CA ARG A 53 -0.02 -18.72 21.88
C ARG A 53 0.93 -19.90 22.04
N MET A 54 1.27 -20.54 20.93
CA MET A 54 2.16 -21.70 20.94
C MET A 54 3.65 -21.30 20.94
N GLY A 55 3.98 -20.04 20.68
CA GLY A 55 5.35 -19.56 20.62
C GLY A 55 6.19 -20.20 19.50
N ILE A 56 5.53 -20.65 18.42
CA ILE A 56 6.18 -21.37 17.31
C ILE A 56 6.68 -20.36 16.25
N THR A 57 7.90 -20.52 15.80
CA THR A 57 8.38 -19.80 14.61
C THR A 57 7.64 -20.32 13.38
N SER A 58 7.07 -19.42 12.58
CA SER A 58 6.35 -19.79 11.36
C SER A 58 6.88 -19.07 10.14
N VAL A 59 6.89 -19.77 9.01
CA VAL A 59 7.10 -19.19 7.67
C VAL A 59 5.78 -19.32 6.93
N TYR A 60 5.23 -18.18 6.52
CA TYR A 60 3.94 -18.09 5.86
C TYR A 60 4.12 -17.55 4.45
N VAL A 61 3.78 -18.35 3.44
CA VAL A 61 3.82 -17.95 2.04
C VAL A 61 2.41 -17.60 1.60
N THR A 62 2.24 -16.42 1.00
CA THR A 62 0.96 -15.96 0.47
C THR A 62 1.18 -14.92 -0.62
N HIS A 63 0.23 -14.83 -1.55
CA HIS A 63 0.10 -13.71 -2.49
C HIS A 63 -0.95 -12.68 -2.03
N ASP A 64 -1.68 -12.95 -0.93
CA ASP A 64 -2.63 -12.02 -0.33
C ASP A 64 -1.90 -11.05 0.61
N GLN A 65 -1.86 -9.77 0.20
CA GLN A 65 -1.19 -8.71 0.95
C GLN A 65 -1.79 -8.52 2.35
N ALA A 66 -3.13 -8.63 2.48
CA ALA A 66 -3.81 -8.46 3.75
C ALA A 66 -3.48 -9.61 4.73
N GLU A 67 -3.24 -10.83 4.23
CA GLU A 67 -2.73 -11.94 5.05
C GLU A 67 -1.33 -11.61 5.57
N ALA A 68 -0.42 -11.24 4.69
CA ALA A 68 0.95 -10.88 5.06
C ALA A 68 0.97 -9.75 6.11
N MET A 69 0.20 -8.67 5.87
CA MET A 69 0.13 -7.51 6.77
C MET A 69 -0.43 -7.83 8.15
N VAL A 70 -1.44 -8.71 8.24
CA VAL A 70 -2.09 -9.05 9.52
C VAL A 70 -1.31 -10.11 10.29
N ILE A 71 -0.86 -11.18 9.62
CA ILE A 71 -0.31 -12.35 10.29
C ILE A 71 1.13 -12.15 10.72
N SER A 72 1.95 -11.56 9.88
CA SER A 72 3.41 -11.59 10.01
C SER A 72 3.94 -10.54 10.99
N ASP A 73 5.03 -10.87 11.68
CA ASP A 73 5.88 -9.92 12.41
C ASP A 73 6.91 -9.27 11.46
N ARG A 74 7.35 -10.02 10.44
CA ARG A 74 8.22 -9.56 9.35
C ARG A 74 7.74 -10.10 8.02
N ILE A 75 7.78 -9.26 7.00
CA ILE A 75 7.39 -9.56 5.62
C ILE A 75 8.63 -9.49 4.75
N ALA A 76 8.84 -10.52 3.93
CA ALA A 76 9.81 -10.50 2.84
C ALA A 76 9.05 -10.38 1.51
N VAL A 77 9.21 -9.26 0.82
CA VAL A 77 8.66 -9.07 -0.54
C VAL A 77 9.65 -9.65 -1.53
N MET A 78 9.17 -10.51 -2.42
CA MET A 78 9.98 -11.21 -3.41
C MET A 78 9.57 -10.84 -4.84
N GLU A 79 10.54 -10.65 -5.70
CA GLU A 79 10.38 -10.44 -7.14
C GLU A 79 11.33 -11.36 -7.91
N SER A 80 10.80 -12.17 -8.82
CA SER A 80 11.59 -13.07 -9.68
C SER A 80 12.61 -13.92 -8.90
N GLY A 81 12.21 -14.43 -7.73
CA GLY A 81 13.03 -15.29 -6.87
C GLY A 81 14.02 -14.55 -5.96
N ASN A 82 14.10 -13.23 -6.04
CA ASN A 82 14.96 -12.41 -5.19
C ASN A 82 14.16 -11.72 -4.09
N VAL A 83 14.74 -11.57 -2.91
CA VAL A 83 14.16 -10.76 -1.84
C VAL A 83 14.46 -9.28 -2.13
N VAL A 84 13.41 -8.48 -2.34
CA VAL A 84 13.54 -7.06 -2.68
C VAL A 84 13.52 -6.19 -1.43
N GLN A 85 12.67 -6.54 -0.45
CA GLN A 85 12.58 -5.80 0.82
C GLN A 85 12.17 -6.75 1.94
N ILE A 86 12.71 -6.50 3.13
CA ILE A 86 12.28 -7.16 4.37
C ILE A 86 12.00 -6.07 5.41
N GLY A 87 10.81 -6.13 6.04
CA GLY A 87 10.42 -5.19 7.09
C GLY A 87 9.17 -5.66 7.82
N ASN A 88 8.71 -4.89 8.79
CA ASN A 88 7.37 -5.06 9.36
C ASN A 88 6.31 -4.50 8.38
N ALA A 89 5.03 -4.77 8.65
CA ALA A 89 3.93 -4.35 7.79
C ALA A 89 3.91 -2.82 7.53
N GLN A 90 4.18 -2.03 8.56
CA GLN A 90 4.19 -0.58 8.45
C GLN A 90 5.37 -0.06 7.59
N GLU A 91 6.56 -0.63 7.76
CA GLU A 91 7.74 -0.27 6.97
C GLU A 91 7.54 -0.59 5.49
N ILE A 92 7.05 -1.81 5.17
CA ILE A 92 6.79 -2.23 3.79
C ILE A 92 5.76 -1.32 3.11
N TYR A 93 4.72 -0.91 3.83
CA TYR A 93 3.64 -0.07 3.30
C TYR A 93 4.04 1.39 3.14
N GLN A 94 4.65 1.98 4.19
CA GLN A 94 4.94 3.41 4.23
C GLN A 94 6.28 3.78 3.61
N LYS A 95 7.25 2.86 3.61
CA LYS A 95 8.61 3.08 3.11
C LYS A 95 9.01 1.99 2.10
N PRO A 96 8.30 1.86 0.97
CA PRO A 96 8.65 0.86 -0.04
C PRO A 96 10.04 1.16 -0.60
N ALA A 97 10.84 0.10 -0.79
CA ALA A 97 12.23 0.22 -1.25
C ALA A 97 12.32 0.67 -2.71
N ASN A 98 11.32 0.37 -3.53
CA ASN A 98 11.26 0.74 -4.94
C ASN A 98 9.81 0.75 -5.44
N ARG A 99 9.64 1.11 -6.73
CA ARG A 99 8.34 1.15 -7.38
C ARG A 99 7.62 -0.20 -7.35
N PHE A 100 8.34 -1.33 -7.54
CA PHE A 100 7.73 -2.66 -7.52
C PHE A 100 7.05 -2.93 -6.17
N VAL A 101 7.75 -2.72 -5.05
CA VAL A 101 7.18 -2.94 -3.72
C VAL A 101 5.99 -2.00 -3.49
N ALA A 102 6.09 -0.73 -3.89
CA ALA A 102 5.03 0.25 -3.74
C ALA A 102 3.74 -0.13 -4.47
N ASP A 103 3.88 -0.66 -5.70
CA ASP A 103 2.76 -1.09 -6.56
C ASP A 103 2.21 -2.46 -6.14
N PHE A 104 3.11 -3.37 -5.75
CA PHE A 104 2.72 -4.70 -5.27
C PHE A 104 1.95 -4.63 -3.95
N ILE A 105 2.30 -3.70 -3.05
CA ILE A 105 1.68 -3.55 -1.73
C ILE A 105 0.66 -2.40 -1.74
N GLY A 106 -0.55 -2.70 -2.18
CA GLY A 106 -1.67 -1.75 -2.24
C GLY A 106 -1.64 -0.83 -3.47
N THR A 107 -2.51 0.16 -3.48
CA THR A 107 -2.62 1.12 -4.59
C THR A 107 -1.74 2.34 -4.33
N MET A 108 -1.08 2.86 -5.39
CA MET A 108 -0.29 4.08 -5.32
C MET A 108 -0.47 4.93 -6.58
N ASN A 109 -0.47 6.23 -6.44
CA ASN A 109 -0.33 7.17 -7.56
C ASN A 109 1.15 7.29 -7.89
N PHE A 110 1.52 7.12 -9.16
CA PHE A 110 2.88 7.32 -9.66
C PHE A 110 2.89 8.45 -10.69
N MET A 111 3.68 9.45 -10.44
CA MET A 111 3.86 10.60 -11.31
C MET A 111 5.30 10.63 -11.79
N SER A 112 5.50 10.38 -13.09
CA SER A 112 6.83 10.45 -13.70
C SER A 112 7.40 11.86 -13.59
N GLY A 113 8.68 11.95 -13.26
CA GLY A 113 9.31 13.26 -13.11
C GLY A 113 10.82 13.22 -13.16
N LYS A 114 11.40 14.40 -12.95
CA LYS A 114 12.85 14.59 -12.80
C LYS A 114 13.13 15.42 -11.56
N VAL A 115 14.17 15.05 -10.83
CA VAL A 115 14.67 15.82 -9.70
C VAL A 115 15.16 17.19 -10.20
N VAL A 116 14.60 18.25 -9.63
CA VAL A 116 15.02 19.64 -9.90
C VAL A 116 16.07 20.07 -8.89
N GLU A 117 15.83 19.81 -7.62
CA GLU A 117 16.66 20.27 -6.51
C GLU A 117 16.60 19.25 -5.37
N VAL A 118 17.74 19.01 -4.76
CA VAL A 118 17.87 18.16 -3.57
C VAL A 118 18.03 19.06 -2.35
N LEU A 119 17.26 18.79 -1.29
CA LEU A 119 17.27 19.51 -0.02
C LEU A 119 17.88 18.62 1.09
N PRO A 120 19.20 18.55 1.21
CA PRO A 120 19.88 17.57 2.06
C PRO A 120 19.47 17.65 3.54
N ASP A 121 19.28 18.87 4.05
CA ASP A 121 18.97 19.13 5.47
C ASP A 121 17.57 18.65 5.88
N SER A 122 16.65 18.50 4.91
CA SER A 122 15.25 18.09 5.15
C SER A 122 14.92 16.69 4.62
N ASN A 123 15.89 15.95 4.07
CA ASN A 123 15.69 14.66 3.40
C ASN A 123 14.56 14.73 2.35
N ALA A 124 14.52 15.81 1.58
CA ALA A 124 13.47 16.11 0.61
C ALA A 124 14.06 16.54 -0.73
N VAL A 125 13.24 16.48 -1.76
CA VAL A 125 13.59 16.91 -3.11
C VAL A 125 12.42 17.62 -3.79
N TYR A 126 12.71 18.55 -4.67
CA TYR A 126 11.75 19.04 -5.64
C TYR A 126 11.81 18.20 -6.91
N VAL A 127 10.67 17.71 -7.33
CA VAL A 127 10.48 16.92 -8.55
C VAL A 127 9.63 17.73 -9.53
N ARG A 128 10.09 17.87 -10.78
CA ARG A 128 9.26 18.34 -11.88
C ARG A 128 8.49 17.15 -12.44
N THR A 129 7.18 17.22 -12.42
CA THR A 129 6.26 16.24 -13.01
C THR A 129 5.59 16.82 -14.26
N GLU A 130 4.70 16.05 -14.90
CA GLU A 130 3.93 16.51 -16.07
C GLU A 130 2.99 17.68 -15.76
N PHE A 131 2.51 17.78 -14.51
CA PHE A 131 1.55 18.80 -14.09
C PHE A 131 2.10 19.82 -13.07
N SER A 132 3.34 19.67 -12.64
CA SER A 132 3.97 20.59 -11.66
C SER A 132 5.44 20.81 -11.97
N GLU A 133 5.86 22.08 -11.99
CA GLU A 133 7.27 22.47 -12.13
C GLU A 133 8.09 22.15 -10.86
N LYS A 134 7.45 22.20 -9.68
CA LYS A 134 8.09 21.90 -8.39
C LYS A 134 7.09 21.19 -7.48
N MET A 135 7.25 19.91 -7.30
CA MET A 135 6.53 19.10 -6.33
C MET A 135 7.48 18.66 -5.23
N LEU A 136 7.20 19.04 -4.00
CA LEU A 136 8.03 18.67 -2.85
C LEU A 136 7.75 17.24 -2.45
N CYS A 137 8.79 16.42 -2.38
CA CYS A 137 8.71 15.01 -2.02
C CYS A 137 9.78 14.65 -0.98
N THR A 138 9.50 13.66 -0.16
CA THR A 138 10.43 13.08 0.80
C THR A 138 11.25 11.97 0.12
N MET A 139 12.52 11.86 0.45
CA MET A 139 13.36 10.74 0.03
C MET A 139 13.23 9.58 1.03
N PRO A 140 13.12 8.33 0.57
CA PRO A 140 13.27 7.17 1.45
C PRO A 140 14.66 7.15 2.10
N ASP A 141 14.75 6.56 3.29
CA ASP A 141 16.02 6.33 3.96
C ASP A 141 16.98 5.57 3.02
N HIS A 142 18.23 6.02 2.91
CA HIS A 142 19.27 5.44 2.05
C HIS A 142 19.10 5.66 0.53
N THR A 143 18.10 6.40 0.09
CA THR A 143 17.96 6.80 -1.32
C THR A 143 18.78 8.05 -1.58
N VAL A 144 19.66 7.98 -2.57
CA VAL A 144 20.45 9.13 -3.02
C VAL A 144 20.08 9.42 -4.46
N VAL A 145 19.51 10.60 -4.70
CA VAL A 145 19.17 11.07 -6.03
C VAL A 145 19.95 12.35 -6.36
N LYS A 146 20.11 12.65 -7.66
CA LYS A 146 20.80 13.83 -8.16
C LYS A 146 19.85 14.68 -9.00
N ALA A 147 20.12 15.98 -9.08
CA ALA A 147 19.41 16.86 -10.00
C ALA A 147 19.49 16.33 -11.43
N GLY A 148 18.36 16.35 -12.14
CA GLY A 148 18.21 15.80 -13.49
C GLY A 148 17.89 14.29 -13.55
N GLU A 149 17.94 13.56 -12.45
CA GLU A 149 17.63 12.14 -12.39
C GLU A 149 16.14 11.89 -12.60
N LYS A 150 15.80 10.83 -13.35
CA LYS A 150 14.42 10.41 -13.56
C LYS A 150 13.95 9.63 -12.35
N VAL A 151 12.78 10.00 -11.83
CA VAL A 151 12.17 9.42 -10.63
C VAL A 151 10.66 9.34 -10.78
N TYR A 152 10.03 8.63 -9.86
CA TYR A 152 8.59 8.71 -9.65
C TYR A 152 8.31 9.45 -8.35
N ALA A 153 7.57 10.57 -8.42
CA ALA A 153 6.90 11.09 -7.24
C ALA A 153 5.67 10.23 -7.00
N SER A 154 5.48 9.73 -5.79
CA SER A 154 4.42 8.78 -5.48
C SER A 154 3.70 9.11 -4.19
N ILE A 155 2.38 8.85 -4.15
CA ILE A 155 1.53 9.08 -2.98
C ILE A 155 0.40 8.06 -2.93
N ARG A 156 0.05 7.58 -1.72
CA ARG A 156 -1.11 6.72 -1.53
C ARG A 156 -2.41 7.49 -1.74
N PRO A 157 -3.46 6.86 -2.31
CA PRO A 157 -4.76 7.52 -2.48
C PRO A 157 -5.39 8.03 -1.18
N GLU A 158 -5.19 7.33 -0.07
CA GLU A 158 -5.68 7.70 1.27
C GLU A 158 -4.91 8.87 1.91
N ASP A 159 -3.71 9.19 1.40
CA ASP A 159 -2.90 10.33 1.84
C ASP A 159 -3.15 11.60 0.99
N VAL A 160 -4.01 11.51 -0.04
CA VAL A 160 -4.45 12.65 -0.85
C VAL A 160 -5.61 13.34 -0.15
N GLU A 161 -5.41 14.59 0.27
CA GLU A 161 -6.48 15.39 0.86
C GLU A 161 -7.22 16.17 -0.23
N ILE A 162 -8.54 16.27 -0.09
CA ILE A 162 -9.38 17.05 -1.02
C ILE A 162 -10.00 18.26 -0.32
N TYR A 163 -10.14 19.37 -1.06
CA TYR A 163 -10.78 20.61 -0.60
C TYR A 163 -11.71 21.15 -1.69
N THR A 164 -12.87 21.65 -1.30
CA THR A 164 -13.84 22.30 -2.22
C THR A 164 -13.45 23.74 -2.52
N GLU A 165 -12.77 24.39 -1.58
CA GLU A 165 -12.26 25.76 -1.71
C GLU A 165 -10.73 25.73 -1.58
N SER A 166 -10.06 26.72 -2.20
CA SER A 166 -8.60 26.81 -2.10
C SER A 166 -8.19 27.04 -0.64
N PRO A 167 -7.52 26.07 0.00
CA PRO A 167 -6.98 26.29 1.33
C PRO A 167 -5.86 27.35 1.30
N PRO A 168 -5.56 28.01 2.44
CA PRO A 168 -4.44 28.94 2.50
C PRO A 168 -3.15 28.25 2.08
N SER A 169 -2.32 28.95 1.31
CA SER A 169 -1.10 28.54 0.61
C SER A 169 -0.45 27.28 1.17
N LYS A 170 -0.60 26.16 0.47
CA LYS A 170 0.10 24.91 0.73
C LYS A 170 0.96 24.55 -0.48
N GLU A 171 2.15 24.05 -0.24
CA GLU A 171 2.93 23.37 -1.28
C GLU A 171 2.18 22.13 -1.75
N ASN A 172 2.40 21.71 -3.01
CA ASN A 172 1.72 20.56 -3.61
C ASN A 172 0.17 20.65 -3.60
N LEU A 173 -0.35 21.86 -3.79
CA LEU A 173 -1.79 22.09 -3.95
C LEU A 173 -2.12 22.22 -5.44
N PHE A 174 -3.01 21.37 -5.93
CA PHE A 174 -3.37 21.30 -7.34
C PHE A 174 -4.88 21.37 -7.53
N LYS A 175 -5.33 22.16 -8.49
CA LYS A 175 -6.72 22.18 -8.91
C LYS A 175 -6.98 21.10 -9.94
N GLY A 176 -8.03 20.33 -9.79
CA GLY A 176 -8.41 19.27 -10.71
C GLY A 176 -9.92 19.09 -10.80
N MET A 177 -10.34 18.25 -11.74
CA MET A 177 -11.76 17.92 -11.98
C MET A 177 -11.98 16.42 -11.74
N ILE A 178 -13.03 16.06 -11.02
CA ILE A 178 -13.43 14.66 -10.82
C ILE A 178 -13.93 14.11 -12.16
N VAL A 179 -13.23 13.11 -12.70
CA VAL A 179 -13.60 12.43 -13.95
C VAL A 179 -14.44 11.20 -13.67
N HIS A 180 -14.06 10.42 -12.63
CA HIS A 180 -14.80 9.23 -12.21
C HIS A 180 -14.90 9.15 -10.69
N LYS A 181 -16.04 8.59 -10.24
CA LYS A 181 -16.35 8.31 -8.84
C LYS A 181 -16.67 6.83 -8.70
N ALA A 182 -15.93 6.10 -7.87
CA ALA A 182 -16.17 4.69 -7.62
C ALA A 182 -16.51 4.45 -6.14
N TYR A 183 -17.70 3.89 -5.88
CA TYR A 183 -18.17 3.54 -4.54
C TYR A 183 -17.74 2.12 -4.17
N LEU A 184 -16.97 1.97 -3.08
CA LEU A 184 -16.46 0.68 -2.60
C LEU A 184 -17.05 0.26 -1.24
N GLY A 185 -18.17 0.82 -0.85
CA GLY A 185 -18.87 0.52 0.40
C GLY A 185 -18.39 1.38 1.56
N ASN A 186 -17.21 1.14 2.08
CA ASN A 186 -16.65 1.87 3.22
C ASN A 186 -15.92 3.17 2.85
N PHE A 187 -15.56 3.35 1.57
CA PHE A 187 -14.95 4.57 1.02
C PHE A 187 -15.32 4.77 -0.46
N LEU A 188 -14.93 5.92 -0.99
CA LEU A 188 -15.01 6.25 -2.41
C LEU A 188 -13.60 6.44 -2.96
N TYR A 189 -13.39 6.07 -4.24
CA TYR A 189 -12.30 6.61 -5.03
C TYR A 189 -12.81 7.75 -5.91
N PHE A 190 -12.12 8.88 -5.85
CA PHE A 190 -12.19 9.91 -6.88
C PHE A 190 -10.99 9.78 -7.80
N PHE A 191 -11.26 9.77 -9.09
CA PHE A 191 -10.25 9.88 -10.14
C PHE A 191 -10.29 11.31 -10.64
N VAL A 192 -9.28 12.09 -10.28
CA VAL A 192 -9.23 13.52 -10.53
C VAL A 192 -8.20 13.83 -11.60
N ASN A 193 -8.62 14.50 -12.68
CA ASN A 193 -7.70 14.99 -13.70
C ASN A 193 -7.07 16.30 -13.26
N VAL A 194 -5.74 16.31 -13.17
CA VAL A 194 -4.90 17.48 -12.90
C VAL A 194 -3.97 17.66 -14.09
N ASN A 195 -4.26 18.61 -14.99
CA ASN A 195 -3.45 18.88 -16.18
C ASN A 195 -3.08 17.59 -16.93
N ASP A 196 -4.07 16.83 -17.37
CA ASP A 196 -3.96 15.56 -18.09
C ASP A 196 -3.34 14.38 -17.32
N THR A 197 -3.04 14.56 -16.04
CA THR A 197 -2.59 13.50 -15.16
C THR A 197 -3.73 13.06 -14.24
N MET A 198 -4.00 11.73 -14.19
CA MET A 198 -5.04 11.17 -13.35
C MET A 198 -4.49 10.86 -11.96
N ILE A 199 -5.03 11.52 -10.94
CA ILE A 199 -4.71 11.28 -9.54
C ILE A 199 -5.92 10.59 -8.87
N ARG A 200 -5.67 9.49 -8.18
CA ARG A 200 -6.68 8.79 -7.38
C ARG A 200 -6.62 9.29 -5.94
N ALA A 201 -7.76 9.72 -5.42
CA ALA A 201 -7.93 10.06 -4.00
C ALA A 201 -8.93 9.09 -3.36
N GLN A 202 -8.60 8.58 -2.18
CA GLN A 202 -9.54 7.80 -1.37
C GLN A 202 -10.18 8.73 -0.34
N VAL A 203 -11.51 8.79 -0.36
CA VAL A 203 -12.28 9.68 0.49
C VAL A 203 -13.36 8.92 1.25
N PRO A 204 -13.86 9.45 2.39
CA PRO A 204 -14.98 8.83 3.11
C PRO A 204 -16.21 8.66 2.22
N HIS A 205 -16.97 7.56 2.42
CA HIS A 205 -18.12 7.19 1.58
C HIS A 205 -19.26 8.25 1.54
N HIS A 206 -19.30 9.16 2.49
CA HIS A 206 -20.32 10.21 2.61
C HIS A 206 -19.95 11.54 1.95
N VAL A 207 -18.78 11.61 1.31
CA VAL A 207 -18.33 12.82 0.60
C VAL A 207 -19.28 13.12 -0.58
N PRO A 208 -19.90 14.33 -0.65
CA PRO A 208 -21.00 14.59 -1.57
C PRO A 208 -20.59 14.99 -2.98
N GLN A 209 -19.29 15.17 -3.24
CA GLN A 209 -18.80 15.64 -4.54
C GLN A 209 -19.10 14.62 -5.64
N GLU A 210 -19.42 15.16 -6.84
CA GLU A 210 -19.83 14.38 -8.00
C GLU A 210 -18.87 14.57 -9.19
N GLU A 211 -18.98 13.68 -10.18
CA GLU A 211 -18.25 13.78 -11.44
C GLU A 211 -18.52 15.13 -12.13
N GLY A 212 -17.51 15.71 -12.75
CA GLY A 212 -17.52 17.01 -13.38
C GLY A 212 -17.30 18.19 -12.43
N GLN A 213 -17.23 17.97 -11.12
CA GLN A 213 -16.93 19.04 -10.16
C GLN A 213 -15.43 19.29 -10.04
N GLU A 214 -15.08 20.56 -9.91
CA GLU A 214 -13.70 20.98 -9.61
C GLU A 214 -13.44 20.89 -8.11
N LEU A 215 -12.21 20.54 -7.74
CA LEU A 215 -11.73 20.55 -6.37
C LEU A 215 -10.22 20.79 -6.33
N TYR A 216 -9.70 20.96 -5.13
CA TYR A 216 -8.27 21.07 -4.89
C TYR A 216 -7.78 19.78 -4.24
N LEU A 217 -6.68 19.23 -4.78
CA LEU A 217 -5.93 18.11 -4.21
C LEU A 217 -4.71 18.66 -3.50
N TYR A 218 -4.56 18.33 -2.25
CA TYR A 218 -3.33 18.54 -1.50
C TYR A 218 -2.57 17.22 -1.38
N LEU A 219 -1.41 17.17 -2.00
CA LEU A 219 -0.51 16.03 -1.95
C LEU A 219 0.53 16.31 -0.86
N ASN A 220 0.25 15.89 0.38
CA ASN A 220 1.10 16.18 1.53
C ASN A 220 2.58 15.83 1.25
N PRO A 221 3.51 16.80 1.29
CA PRO A 221 4.92 16.56 0.97
C PRO A 221 5.58 15.46 1.79
N GLN A 222 5.17 15.30 3.07
CA GLN A 222 5.69 14.25 3.95
C GLN A 222 5.21 12.84 3.57
N LYS A 223 4.15 12.76 2.76
CA LYS A 223 3.56 11.52 2.25
C LYS A 223 3.88 11.27 0.78
N CYS A 224 4.38 12.30 0.09
CA CYS A 224 4.93 12.16 -1.25
C CYS A 224 6.33 11.57 -1.17
N VAL A 225 6.53 10.37 -1.71
CA VAL A 225 7.80 9.66 -1.65
C VAL A 225 8.40 9.54 -3.04
N VAL A 226 9.71 9.79 -3.15
CA VAL A 226 10.45 9.58 -4.40
C VAL A 226 10.87 8.12 -4.51
N LEU A 227 10.56 7.49 -5.65
CA LEU A 227 10.97 6.12 -5.97
C LEU A 227 11.76 6.10 -7.29
N LEU A 228 12.72 5.18 -7.38
CA LEU A 228 13.51 4.88 -8.57
C LEU A 228 12.88 3.76 -9.38
#